data_c4dcb4743fe743c0bd100f717a3b30d6
#
_entry.id   c4dcb4743fe743c0bd100f717a3b30d6
#
_cell.length_a   1.000
_cell.length_b   1.000
_cell.length_c   1.000
_cell.angle_alpha   90.00
_cell.angle_beta   90.00
_cell.angle_gamma   90.00
#
_symmetry.space_group_name_H-M   'P 1'
#
loop_
_entity.id
_entity.type
_entity.pdbx_description
1 polymer ?
#
loop_
_entity_poly.entity_id
_entity_poly.type
_entity_poly.pdbx_seq_one_letter_code
_entity_poly.pdbx_strand_id
1 'polypeptide(L)'
;MHKGRSKYSFLLIALLASGCSIFSADDEIKPAELQEIDAQVELLPKWKKGTPSHNYDFWRSLGIDSDDSALYIADHGGSVVSLDVATGKELWAVELDSRISGGVGYGGNKVLLGTIEGQVLALNAQDGTLL
;
A
#
# COMPACT_ATOMS: atom_id res chain seq x y z
N MET A 1 -25.63 -12.55 69.81
CA MET A 1 -26.69 -12.65 68.77
C MET A 1 -26.38 -11.69 67.66
N HIS A 2 -25.71 -12.14 66.60
CA HIS A 2 -25.41 -11.38 65.38
C HIS A 2 -25.77 -12.21 64.18
N LYS A 3 -27.03 -12.20 63.79
CA LYS A 3 -27.58 -12.98 62.67
C LYS A 3 -28.44 -12.08 61.78
N GLY A 4 -27.82 -11.16 61.11
CA GLY A 4 -28.55 -10.23 60.20
C GLY A 4 -27.78 -9.63 59.06
N ARG A 5 -26.45 -9.79 59.02
CA ARG A 5 -25.61 -9.05 58.06
C ARG A 5 -25.27 -9.82 56.77
N SER A 6 -25.57 -11.10 56.71
CA SER A 6 -25.20 -11.95 55.55
C SER A 6 -26.18 -11.88 54.36
N LYS A 7 -27.44 -11.58 54.59
CA LYS A 7 -28.47 -11.58 53.53
C LYS A 7 -28.39 -10.37 52.62
N TYR A 8 -27.94 -9.24 53.10
CA TYR A 8 -27.81 -8.01 52.29
C TYR A 8 -26.49 -7.96 51.49
N SER A 9 -25.46 -8.66 51.97
CA SER A 9 -24.19 -8.77 51.26
C SER A 9 -24.32 -9.58 49.96
N PHE A 10 -25.16 -10.60 49.97
CA PHE A 10 -25.45 -11.38 48.73
C PHE A 10 -26.32 -10.63 47.74
N LEU A 11 -27.23 -9.79 48.24
CA LEU A 11 -28.09 -8.97 47.36
C LEU A 11 -27.29 -7.85 46.68
N LEU A 12 -26.29 -7.29 47.35
CA LEU A 12 -25.44 -6.24 46.79
C LEU A 12 -24.49 -6.74 45.70
N ILE A 13 -24.04 -8.01 45.78
CA ILE A 13 -23.17 -8.64 44.80
C ILE A 13 -23.97 -9.02 43.52
N ALA A 14 -25.23 -9.36 43.69
CA ALA A 14 -26.10 -9.71 42.52
C ALA A 14 -26.46 -8.46 41.68
N LEU A 15 -26.47 -7.26 42.25
CA LEU A 15 -26.74 -6.03 41.49
C LEU A 15 -25.55 -5.53 40.68
N LEU A 16 -24.33 -5.96 40.97
CA LEU A 16 -23.12 -5.56 40.25
C LEU A 16 -22.84 -6.42 39.02
N ALA A 17 -23.54 -7.52 38.82
CA ALA A 17 -23.35 -8.44 37.72
C ALA A 17 -24.22 -8.15 36.49
N SER A 18 -25.12 -7.17 36.52
CA SER A 18 -26.06 -6.87 35.41
C SER A 18 -25.63 -5.68 34.53
N GLY A 19 -24.39 -5.24 34.63
CA GLY A 19 -23.90 -4.01 33.99
C GLY A 19 -23.14 -4.16 32.67
N CYS A 20 -23.19 -5.29 31.99
CA CYS A 20 -22.40 -5.48 30.76
C CYS A 20 -23.20 -5.89 29.53
N SER A 21 -24.28 -5.18 29.19
CA SER A 21 -25.02 -5.51 27.96
C SER A 21 -25.59 -4.29 27.21
N ILE A 22 -25.08 -3.08 27.40
CA ILE A 22 -25.66 -1.89 26.76
C ILE A 22 -24.74 -1.29 25.67
N PHE A 23 -23.62 -1.94 25.38
CA PHE A 23 -22.86 -1.62 24.17
C PHE A 23 -23.10 -2.71 23.12
N SER A 24 -24.31 -2.71 22.58
CA SER A 24 -24.54 -3.39 21.29
C SER A 24 -23.76 -2.62 20.25
N ALA A 25 -22.74 -3.25 19.73
CA ALA A 25 -21.99 -2.77 18.56
C ALA A 25 -22.84 -2.90 17.29
N ASP A 26 -23.96 -2.16 17.22
CA ASP A 26 -24.84 -2.15 16.04
C ASP A 26 -24.56 -0.95 15.10
N ASP A 27 -23.52 -0.18 15.38
CA ASP A 27 -23.06 0.90 14.49
C ASP A 27 -21.84 0.50 13.64
N GLU A 28 -21.70 -0.79 13.34
CA GLU A 28 -20.76 -1.18 12.31
C GLU A 28 -21.25 -0.63 10.97
N ILE A 29 -20.58 0.42 10.48
CA ILE A 29 -20.85 1.01 9.18
C ILE A 29 -20.60 -0.08 8.13
N LYS A 30 -21.67 -0.74 7.71
CA LYS A 30 -21.58 -1.74 6.66
C LYS A 30 -21.14 -1.05 5.37
N PRO A 31 -20.16 -1.61 4.64
CA PRO A 31 -19.81 -1.10 3.32
C PRO A 31 -21.07 -0.99 2.46
N ALA A 32 -21.17 0.08 1.69
CA ALA A 32 -22.27 0.23 0.75
C ALA A 32 -22.30 -0.95 -0.23
N GLU A 33 -23.47 -1.45 -0.54
CA GLU A 33 -23.60 -2.47 -1.57
C GLU A 33 -23.16 -1.89 -2.92
N LEU A 34 -22.32 -2.65 -3.62
CA LEU A 34 -21.90 -2.29 -4.97
C LEU A 34 -23.10 -2.38 -5.90
N GLN A 35 -23.43 -1.25 -6.53
CA GLN A 35 -24.44 -1.23 -7.57
C GLN A 35 -23.80 -1.67 -8.90
N GLU A 36 -24.57 -2.39 -9.70
CA GLU A 36 -24.15 -2.68 -11.07
C GLU A 36 -23.97 -1.37 -11.83
N ILE A 37 -22.78 -1.18 -12.40
CA ILE A 37 -22.49 -0.04 -13.27
C ILE A 37 -22.62 -0.49 -14.73
N ASP A 38 -23.32 0.31 -15.52
CA ASP A 38 -23.34 0.12 -16.97
C ASP A 38 -21.97 0.54 -17.54
N ALA A 39 -21.13 -0.45 -17.78
CA ALA A 39 -19.77 -0.23 -18.24
C ALA A 39 -19.79 0.25 -19.69
N GLN A 40 -19.54 1.54 -19.91
CA GLN A 40 -19.50 2.15 -21.23
C GLN A 40 -18.15 1.97 -21.94
N VAL A 41 -17.13 1.52 -21.20
CA VAL A 41 -15.77 1.29 -21.71
C VAL A 41 -15.27 -0.07 -21.25
N GLU A 42 -14.82 -0.89 -22.18
CA GLU A 42 -14.14 -2.16 -21.89
C GLU A 42 -12.63 -1.95 -21.92
N LEU A 43 -11.97 -2.21 -20.79
CA LEU A 43 -10.51 -2.16 -20.69
C LEU A 43 -9.94 -3.55 -20.95
N LEU A 44 -9.24 -3.72 -22.07
CA LEU A 44 -8.54 -4.95 -22.39
C LEU A 44 -7.07 -4.85 -21.98
N PRO A 45 -6.57 -5.76 -21.12
CA PRO A 45 -5.16 -5.76 -20.76
C PRO A 45 -4.30 -6.09 -21.97
N LYS A 46 -3.35 -5.23 -22.31
CA LYS A 46 -2.44 -5.44 -23.44
C LYS A 46 -1.33 -6.44 -23.08
N TRP A 47 -0.82 -6.34 -21.88
CA TRP A 47 0.17 -7.25 -21.30
C TRP A 47 0.09 -7.19 -19.77
N LYS A 48 0.70 -8.18 -19.12
CA LYS A 48 0.83 -8.25 -17.66
C LYS A 48 2.24 -8.71 -17.32
N LYS A 49 2.91 -8.03 -16.42
CA LYS A 49 4.22 -8.41 -15.89
C LYS A 49 4.17 -8.34 -14.35
N GLY A 50 4.70 -9.37 -13.71
CA GLY A 50 4.99 -9.31 -12.28
C GLY A 50 6.27 -8.53 -12.04
N THR A 51 6.26 -7.62 -11.07
CA THR A 51 7.49 -6.99 -10.60
C THR A 51 8.09 -7.82 -9.47
N PRO A 52 9.43 -7.86 -9.31
CA PRO A 52 10.05 -8.42 -8.13
C PRO A 52 9.57 -7.59 -6.93
N SER A 53 8.60 -8.09 -6.19
CA SER A 53 8.22 -7.46 -4.94
C SER A 53 8.99 -8.15 -3.82
N HIS A 54 9.93 -7.46 -3.22
CA HIS A 54 10.34 -7.80 -1.87
C HIS A 54 9.15 -7.48 -0.97
N ASN A 55 8.77 -8.44 -0.16
CA ASN A 55 7.59 -8.45 0.69
C ASN A 55 7.71 -7.38 1.79
N TYR A 56 7.53 -6.11 1.43
CA TYR A 56 7.62 -4.96 2.33
C TYR A 56 6.27 -4.28 2.52
N ASP A 57 6.03 -3.93 3.75
CA ASP A 57 4.87 -3.28 4.33
C ASP A 57 3.92 -2.56 3.36
N PHE A 58 2.69 -2.96 3.43
CA PHE A 58 1.50 -2.69 2.61
C PHE A 58 1.17 -1.23 2.28
N TRP A 59 1.87 -0.26 2.86
CA TRP A 59 1.51 1.16 2.78
C TRP A 59 2.52 2.02 2.00
N ARG A 60 3.44 1.38 1.31
CA ARG A 60 4.38 2.08 0.44
C ARG A 60 4.01 1.86 -1.00
N SER A 61 3.38 2.85 -1.60
CA SER A 61 3.02 2.82 -3.02
C SER A 61 4.29 2.74 -3.86
N LEU A 62 4.34 1.74 -4.74
CA LEU A 62 5.23 1.73 -5.88
C LEU A 62 5.02 3.02 -6.68
N GLY A 63 6.07 3.81 -6.85
CA GLY A 63 6.06 4.88 -7.83
C GLY A 63 6.16 4.29 -9.23
N ILE A 64 5.31 4.76 -10.12
CA ILE A 64 5.36 4.43 -11.55
C ILE A 64 5.28 5.73 -12.31
N ASP A 65 6.18 5.92 -13.28
CA ASP A 65 6.11 7.01 -14.24
C ASP A 65 6.52 6.52 -15.62
N SER A 66 6.24 7.27 -16.64
CA SER A 66 6.48 6.85 -18.02
C SER A 66 6.77 8.02 -18.95
N ASP A 67 7.45 7.72 -20.04
CA ASP A 67 7.43 8.52 -21.27
C ASP A 67 6.58 7.83 -22.34
N ASP A 68 6.68 8.29 -23.58
CA ASP A 68 5.91 7.73 -24.71
C ASP A 68 6.30 6.29 -25.05
N SER A 69 7.46 5.81 -24.63
CA SER A 69 8.05 4.52 -25.03
C SER A 69 8.37 3.59 -23.86
N ALA A 70 8.69 4.13 -22.70
CA ALA A 70 9.16 3.39 -21.55
C ALA A 70 8.33 3.68 -20.29
N LEU A 71 8.14 2.65 -19.49
CA LEU A 71 7.56 2.67 -18.17
C LEU A 71 8.66 2.44 -17.14
N TYR A 72 8.74 3.27 -16.12
CA TYR A 72 9.75 3.22 -15.05
C TYR A 72 9.09 2.81 -13.74
N ILE A 73 9.67 1.81 -13.09
CA ILE A 73 9.14 1.24 -11.85
C ILE A 73 10.31 1.09 -10.88
N ALA A 74 10.10 1.48 -9.63
CA ALA A 74 11.07 1.22 -8.57
C ALA A 74 10.38 0.53 -7.38
N ASP A 75 11.10 -0.38 -6.75
CA ASP A 75 10.68 -0.95 -5.49
C ASP A 75 11.42 -0.32 -4.30
N HIS A 76 10.92 -0.59 -3.10
CA HIS A 76 11.53 -0.08 -1.87
C HIS A 76 12.93 -0.65 -1.59
N GLY A 77 13.26 -1.82 -2.14
CA GLY A 77 14.57 -2.47 -1.96
C GLY A 77 15.70 -1.80 -2.72
N GLY A 78 15.38 -0.98 -3.72
CA GLY A 78 16.38 -0.32 -4.59
C GLY A 78 16.40 -0.86 -6.02
N SER A 79 15.53 -1.82 -6.34
CA SER A 79 15.39 -2.31 -7.71
C SER A 79 14.65 -1.29 -8.56
N VAL A 80 15.22 -0.92 -9.70
CA VAL A 80 14.62 -0.02 -10.67
C VAL A 80 14.61 -0.68 -12.03
N VAL A 81 13.44 -0.70 -12.66
CA VAL A 81 13.23 -1.40 -13.95
C VAL A 81 12.59 -0.46 -14.95
N SER A 82 13.07 -0.48 -16.18
CA SER A 82 12.41 0.13 -17.32
C SER A 82 11.81 -0.92 -18.22
N LEU A 83 10.55 -0.72 -18.62
CA LEU A 83 9.80 -1.61 -19.49
C LEU A 83 9.32 -0.87 -20.72
N ASP A 84 9.34 -1.53 -21.87
CA ASP A 84 8.70 -1.04 -23.08
C ASP A 84 7.18 -0.97 -22.90
N VAL A 85 6.58 0.19 -23.08
CA VAL A 85 5.13 0.44 -22.87
C VAL A 85 4.27 -0.43 -23.77
N ALA A 86 4.73 -0.70 -24.99
CA ALA A 86 3.94 -1.44 -25.98
C ALA A 86 3.89 -2.94 -25.68
N THR A 87 4.96 -3.51 -25.17
CA THR A 87 5.15 -4.96 -25.05
C THR A 87 5.35 -5.48 -23.63
N GLY A 88 5.68 -4.61 -22.66
CA GLY A 88 6.06 -4.99 -21.31
C GLY A 88 7.43 -5.68 -21.21
N LYS A 89 8.23 -5.65 -22.28
CA LYS A 89 9.59 -6.19 -22.24
C LYS A 89 10.50 -5.27 -21.46
N GLU A 90 11.42 -5.87 -20.73
CA GLU A 90 12.45 -5.14 -19.99
C GLU A 90 13.44 -4.49 -20.95
N LEU A 91 13.66 -3.19 -20.79
CA LEU A 91 14.66 -2.41 -21.50
C LEU A 91 15.97 -2.40 -20.73
N TRP A 92 15.89 -2.14 -19.42
CA TRP A 92 17.00 -2.24 -18.48
C TRP A 92 16.49 -2.46 -17.05
N ALA A 93 17.36 -2.98 -16.19
CA ALA A 93 17.12 -3.11 -14.76
C ALA A 93 18.41 -2.82 -14.02
N VAL A 94 18.31 -2.10 -12.89
CA VAL A 94 19.45 -1.78 -12.01
C VAL A 94 19.05 -1.98 -10.55
N GLU A 95 20.04 -2.35 -9.73
CA GLU A 95 19.92 -2.43 -8.29
C GLU A 95 20.73 -1.29 -7.68
N LEU A 96 20.05 -0.45 -6.91
CA LEU A 96 20.67 0.66 -6.18
C LEU A 96 21.01 0.20 -4.77
N ASP A 97 22.17 0.58 -4.28
CA ASP A 97 22.56 0.36 -2.88
C ASP A 97 21.91 1.42 -1.96
N SER A 98 20.59 1.61 -2.14
CA SER A 98 19.81 2.60 -1.40
C SER A 98 18.35 2.19 -1.39
N ARG A 99 17.69 2.35 -0.26
CA ARG A 99 16.26 2.09 -0.13
C ARG A 99 15.46 3.26 -0.67
N ILE A 100 14.48 2.98 -1.51
CA ILE A 100 13.64 3.98 -2.14
C ILE A 100 12.42 4.25 -1.26
N SER A 101 12.13 5.52 -1.00
CA SER A 101 10.98 5.98 -0.23
C SER A 101 10.11 6.98 -0.98
N GLY A 102 10.67 7.68 -1.95
CA GLY A 102 9.95 8.56 -2.86
C GLY A 102 9.71 7.87 -4.20
N GLY A 103 8.55 8.10 -4.79
CA GLY A 103 8.17 7.46 -6.05
C GLY A 103 9.11 7.80 -7.22
N VAL A 104 8.93 7.08 -8.32
CA VAL A 104 9.61 7.35 -9.58
C VAL A 104 9.04 8.63 -10.19
N GLY A 105 9.92 9.50 -10.68
CA GLY A 105 9.55 10.64 -11.52
C GLY A 105 10.40 10.64 -12.77
N TYR A 106 9.79 10.87 -13.94
CA TYR A 106 10.49 11.01 -15.21
C TYR A 106 10.50 12.48 -15.67
N GLY A 107 11.63 12.94 -16.16
CA GLY A 107 11.75 14.26 -16.77
C GLY A 107 13.15 14.53 -17.30
N GLY A 108 13.23 15.20 -18.45
CA GLY A 108 14.51 15.62 -19.06
C GLY A 108 15.46 14.45 -19.33
N ASN A 109 14.95 13.32 -19.79
CA ASN A 109 15.70 12.07 -20.05
C ASN A 109 16.32 11.46 -18.76
N LYS A 110 15.73 11.74 -17.60
CA LYS A 110 16.17 11.23 -16.29
C LYS A 110 15.02 10.57 -15.55
N VAL A 111 15.34 9.53 -14.81
CA VAL A 111 14.48 8.92 -13.82
C VAL A 111 14.94 9.38 -12.45
N LEU A 112 14.06 9.98 -11.67
CA LEU A 112 14.35 10.55 -10.35
C LEU A 112 13.72 9.70 -9.26
N LEU A 113 14.47 9.48 -8.20
CA LEU A 113 14.09 8.62 -7.08
C LEU A 113 14.47 9.30 -5.76
N GLY A 114 13.59 9.25 -4.77
CA GLY A 114 13.90 9.67 -3.40
C GLY A 114 14.31 8.48 -2.53
N THR A 115 15.35 8.64 -1.72
CA THR A 115 15.81 7.61 -0.78
C THR A 115 15.30 7.86 0.63
N ILE A 116 15.35 6.83 1.49
CA ILE A 116 14.99 6.97 2.90
C ILE A 116 15.96 7.87 3.67
N GLU A 117 17.17 8.05 3.15
CA GLU A 117 18.19 8.95 3.69
C GLU A 117 17.96 10.41 3.30
N GLY A 118 16.91 10.70 2.52
CA GLY A 118 16.56 12.04 2.08
C GLY A 118 17.38 12.52 0.88
N GLN A 119 18.00 11.62 0.14
CA GLN A 119 18.72 11.91 -1.10
C GLN A 119 17.77 11.81 -2.30
N VAL A 120 18.12 12.49 -3.39
CA VAL A 120 17.51 12.32 -4.71
C VAL A 120 18.55 11.72 -5.63
N LEU A 121 18.24 10.55 -6.17
CA LEU A 121 19.07 9.89 -7.18
C LEU A 121 18.49 10.17 -8.57
N ALA A 122 19.38 10.34 -9.54
CA ALA A 122 19.01 10.51 -10.93
C ALA A 122 19.67 9.43 -11.77
N LEU A 123 18.85 8.69 -12.52
CA LEU A 123 19.32 7.70 -13.49
C LEU A 123 19.10 8.22 -14.91
N ASN A 124 19.97 7.82 -15.82
CA ASN A 124 19.75 8.01 -17.25
C ASN A 124 18.55 7.12 -17.68
N ALA A 125 17.54 7.72 -18.31
CA ALA A 125 16.32 7.02 -18.68
C ALA A 125 16.56 5.95 -19.79
N GLN A 126 17.62 6.05 -20.57
CA GLN A 126 17.89 5.13 -21.68
C GLN A 126 18.54 3.81 -21.24
N ASP A 127 19.39 3.87 -20.19
CA ASP A 127 20.22 2.72 -19.81
C ASP A 127 20.28 2.46 -18.30
N GLY A 128 19.63 3.30 -17.48
CA GLY A 128 19.61 3.15 -16.03
C GLY A 128 20.90 3.54 -15.30
N THR A 129 21.90 4.13 -15.98
CA THR A 129 23.13 4.54 -15.33
C THR A 129 22.91 5.69 -14.35
N LEU A 130 23.53 5.62 -13.18
CA LEU A 130 23.49 6.67 -12.15
C LEU A 130 24.27 7.90 -12.66
N LEU A 131 23.68 9.10 -12.51
CA LEU A 131 24.21 10.37 -12.99
C LEU A 131 24.85 11.20 -11.87
#